data_af41fafa7e5ff24aa37f37fb90e52b57
#
_entry.id   af41fafa7e5ff24aa37f37fb90e52b57
#
_cell.length_a   1.000
_cell.length_b   1.000
_cell.length_c   1.000
_cell.angle_alpha   90.00
_cell.angle_beta   90.00
_cell.angle_gamma   90.00
#
_symmetry.space_group_name_H-M   'P 1'
#
loop_
_entity.id
_entity.type
_entity.pdbx_description
1 polymer ?
#
loop_
_entity_poly.entity_id
_entity_poly.type
_entity_poly.pdbx_seq_one_letter_code
_entity_poly.pdbx_strand_id
1 'polypeptide(L)'
;MGYEDALRKNVLPVDKELIKICDNYTEALRLTPELLSLPNRPDAFFAVNDETAIGVLNVVKAKGLRIPDEVSICGFTNNSLAEVSDPLLTSVDQHGYELGAIAMRLLIERLNGVRDGDRIVSKIIKTNLVVRQSTR
;
A
#
# COMPACT_ATOMS: atom_id res chain seq x y z
N MET A 1 -13.15 6.11 -1.57
CA MET A 1 -11.95 5.23 -1.39
C MET A 1 -11.10 5.79 -0.26
N GLY A 2 -10.42 4.93 0.53
CA GLY A 2 -9.67 5.37 1.73
C GLY A 2 -8.73 6.55 1.52
N TYR A 3 -8.01 6.59 0.38
CA TYR A 3 -7.17 7.74 0.02
C TYR A 3 -7.97 9.04 -0.12
N GLU A 4 -9.03 9.05 -0.91
CA GLU A 4 -9.89 10.23 -1.08
C GLU A 4 -10.56 10.64 0.23
N ASP A 5 -10.98 9.66 1.03
CA ASP A 5 -11.61 9.93 2.32
C ASP A 5 -10.61 10.56 3.30
N ALA A 6 -9.34 10.11 3.28
CA ALA A 6 -8.28 10.72 4.05
C ALA A 6 -8.01 12.18 3.63
N LEU A 7 -7.96 12.45 2.32
CA LEU A 7 -7.81 13.83 1.81
C LEU A 7 -8.98 14.71 2.24
N ARG A 8 -10.22 14.26 2.03
CA ARG A 8 -11.43 15.01 2.43
C ARG A 8 -11.47 15.29 3.93
N LYS A 9 -11.11 14.30 4.75
CA LYS A 9 -11.05 14.44 6.22
C LYS A 9 -10.05 15.50 6.67
N ASN A 10 -8.97 15.69 5.92
CA ASN A 10 -7.94 16.69 6.19
C ASN A 10 -8.13 17.98 5.37
N VAL A 11 -9.30 18.18 4.75
CA VAL A 11 -9.64 19.37 3.96
C VAL A 11 -8.64 19.61 2.81
N LEU A 12 -8.11 18.54 2.24
CA LEU A 12 -7.21 18.56 1.09
C LEU A 12 -7.97 18.27 -0.21
N PRO A 13 -7.60 18.94 -1.32
CA PRO A 13 -8.25 18.69 -2.61
C PRO A 13 -7.92 17.27 -3.11
N VAL A 14 -8.92 16.66 -3.77
CA VAL A 14 -8.73 15.37 -4.47
C VAL A 14 -8.40 15.66 -5.92
N ASP A 15 -7.15 15.45 -6.29
CA ASP A 15 -6.70 15.51 -7.69
C ASP A 15 -6.75 14.10 -8.30
N LYS A 16 -7.64 13.91 -9.27
CA LYS A 16 -7.81 12.62 -9.96
C LYS A 16 -6.67 12.28 -10.91
N GLU A 17 -5.90 13.26 -11.37
CA GLU A 17 -4.73 13.02 -12.22
C GLU A 17 -3.62 12.29 -11.46
N LEU A 18 -3.57 12.45 -10.15
CA LEU A 18 -2.63 11.77 -9.26
C LEU A 18 -3.07 10.35 -8.89
N ILE A 19 -4.28 9.92 -9.25
CA ILE A 19 -4.79 8.58 -8.96
C ILE A 19 -4.63 7.70 -10.20
N LYS A 20 -3.77 6.69 -10.10
CA LYS A 20 -3.52 5.72 -11.18
C LYS A 20 -3.92 4.31 -10.73
N ILE A 21 -4.49 3.55 -11.66
CA ILE A 21 -4.72 2.10 -11.45
C ILE A 21 -3.40 1.40 -11.77
N CYS A 22 -2.79 0.85 -10.72
CA CYS A 22 -1.49 0.20 -10.79
C CYS A 22 -1.36 -0.77 -9.61
N ASP A 23 -1.15 -2.06 -9.88
CA ASP A 23 -1.10 -3.10 -8.86
C ASP A 23 0.15 -4.01 -8.95
N ASN A 24 1.07 -3.70 -9.86
CA ASN A 24 2.28 -4.48 -10.05
C ASN A 24 3.51 -3.61 -10.40
N TYR A 25 4.68 -4.23 -10.30
CA TYR A 25 5.97 -3.60 -10.54
C TYR A 25 6.11 -3.00 -11.95
N THR A 26 5.72 -3.72 -12.98
CA THR A 26 5.89 -3.29 -14.38
C THR A 26 5.06 -2.05 -14.70
N GLU A 27 3.83 -2.00 -14.23
CA GLU A 27 2.97 -0.82 -14.40
C GLU A 27 3.51 0.37 -13.61
N ALA A 28 4.05 0.15 -12.41
CA ALA A 28 4.70 1.21 -11.64
C ALA A 28 5.87 1.84 -12.41
N LEU A 29 6.71 1.03 -13.06
CA LEU A 29 7.81 1.54 -13.90
C LEU A 29 7.29 2.41 -15.06
N ARG A 30 6.12 2.11 -15.62
CA ARG A 30 5.52 2.85 -16.72
C ARG A 30 4.85 4.14 -16.27
N LEU A 31 4.06 4.09 -15.19
CA LEU A 31 3.20 5.20 -14.75
C LEU A 31 3.91 6.23 -13.89
N THR A 32 4.91 5.82 -13.10
CA THR A 32 5.62 6.74 -12.21
C THR A 32 6.35 7.87 -12.96
N PRO A 33 7.02 7.63 -14.11
CA PRO A 33 7.63 8.71 -14.88
C PRO A 33 6.62 9.77 -15.36
N GLU A 34 5.39 9.36 -15.71
CA GLU A 34 4.32 10.26 -16.12
C GLU A 34 3.95 11.21 -14.96
N LEU A 35 3.71 10.64 -13.76
CA LEU A 35 3.38 11.41 -12.55
C LEU A 35 4.50 12.38 -12.14
N LEU A 36 5.75 11.93 -12.22
CA LEU A 36 6.91 12.76 -11.87
C LEU A 36 7.19 13.87 -12.91
N SER A 37 6.58 13.80 -14.09
CA SER A 37 6.71 14.80 -15.16
C SER A 37 5.63 15.87 -15.12
N LEU A 38 4.65 15.75 -14.21
CA LEU A 38 3.60 16.76 -14.04
C LEU A 38 4.21 18.09 -13.56
N PRO A 39 3.64 19.25 -13.95
CA PRO A 39 4.08 20.55 -13.46
C PRO A 39 4.06 20.65 -11.93
N ASN A 40 3.02 20.09 -11.30
CA ASN A 40 2.89 19.92 -9.85
C ASN A 40 3.07 18.45 -9.51
N ARG A 41 4.28 17.93 -9.68
CA ARG A 41 4.57 16.53 -9.41
C ARG A 41 4.28 16.17 -7.95
N PRO A 42 3.81 14.95 -7.66
CA PRO A 42 3.64 14.51 -6.29
C PRO A 42 4.99 14.42 -5.54
N ASP A 43 4.99 14.80 -4.29
CA ASP A 43 6.11 14.64 -3.34
C ASP A 43 5.96 13.38 -2.47
N ALA A 44 4.86 12.65 -2.65
CA ALA A 44 4.62 11.38 -1.97
C ALA A 44 3.82 10.42 -2.84
N PHE A 45 4.10 9.12 -2.69
CA PHE A 45 3.37 8.02 -3.31
C PHE A 45 2.86 7.05 -2.24
N PHE A 46 1.57 6.71 -2.33
CA PHE A 46 0.98 5.60 -1.60
C PHE A 46 0.64 4.50 -2.62
N ALA A 47 1.33 3.38 -2.54
CA ALA A 47 1.15 2.25 -3.43
C ALA A 47 0.22 1.20 -2.82
N VAL A 48 -0.57 0.54 -3.66
CA VAL A 48 -1.56 -0.47 -3.26
C VAL A 48 -0.92 -1.74 -2.67
N ASN A 49 0.35 -2.00 -2.99
CA ASN A 49 1.16 -3.07 -2.42
C ASN A 49 2.65 -2.72 -2.47
N ASP A 50 3.48 -3.50 -1.76
CA ASP A 50 4.93 -3.25 -1.68
C ASP A 50 5.64 -3.48 -3.02
N GLU A 51 5.18 -4.40 -3.86
CA GLU A 51 5.76 -4.64 -5.18
C GLU A 51 5.64 -3.39 -6.07
N THR A 52 4.46 -2.78 -6.10
CA THR A 52 4.22 -1.50 -6.78
C THR A 52 5.08 -0.39 -6.18
N ALA A 53 5.19 -0.33 -4.84
CA ALA A 53 6.02 0.67 -4.15
C ALA A 53 7.51 0.55 -4.53
N ILE A 54 8.03 -0.67 -4.68
CA ILE A 54 9.41 -0.90 -5.16
C ILE A 54 9.59 -0.41 -6.59
N GLY A 55 8.59 -0.60 -7.45
CA GLY A 55 8.59 -0.05 -8.81
C GLY A 55 8.71 1.48 -8.80
N VAL A 56 7.90 2.15 -7.98
CA VAL A 56 7.97 3.61 -7.78
C VAL A 56 9.35 4.02 -7.27
N LEU A 57 9.87 3.34 -6.23
CA LEU A 57 11.17 3.61 -5.62
C LEU A 57 12.30 3.56 -6.66
N ASN A 58 12.31 2.53 -7.50
CA ASN A 58 13.34 2.38 -8.52
C ASN A 58 13.29 3.50 -9.57
N VAL A 59 12.10 3.94 -9.98
CA VAL A 59 11.95 5.07 -10.91
C VAL A 59 12.40 6.38 -10.27
N VAL A 60 12.02 6.64 -9.02
CA VAL A 60 12.41 7.85 -8.28
C VAL A 60 13.95 7.91 -8.17
N LYS A 61 14.59 6.80 -7.79
CA LYS A 61 16.07 6.69 -7.74
C LYS A 61 16.71 6.88 -9.10
N ALA A 62 16.17 6.26 -10.15
CA ALA A 62 16.70 6.40 -11.51
C ALA A 62 16.64 7.84 -12.04
N LYS A 63 15.68 8.64 -11.54
CA LYS A 63 15.58 10.08 -11.85
C LYS A 63 16.51 10.96 -10.95
N GLY A 64 17.27 10.35 -10.05
CA GLY A 64 18.18 11.07 -9.15
C GLY A 64 17.49 11.82 -8.02
N LEU A 65 16.20 11.52 -7.75
CA LEU A 65 15.44 12.14 -6.68
C LEU A 65 15.72 11.44 -5.34
N ARG A 66 15.84 12.22 -4.27
CA ARG A 66 16.14 11.71 -2.94
C ARG A 66 14.88 11.22 -2.24
N ILE A 67 15.00 10.04 -1.65
CA ILE A 67 13.97 9.42 -0.82
C ILE A 67 14.49 9.42 0.62
N PRO A 68 13.75 9.96 1.60
CA PRO A 68 12.40 10.54 1.53
C PRO A 68 12.36 12.04 1.28
N ASP A 69 13.49 12.74 1.10
CA ASP A 69 13.59 14.20 1.15
C ASP A 69 12.76 14.91 0.07
N GLU A 70 12.78 14.40 -1.16
CA GLU A 70 12.08 14.98 -2.30
C GLU A 70 10.81 14.20 -2.67
N VAL A 71 10.83 12.88 -2.38
CA VAL A 71 9.69 11.99 -2.63
C VAL A 71 9.62 10.95 -1.53
N SER A 72 8.52 10.94 -0.79
CA SER A 72 8.19 9.90 0.18
C SER A 72 7.43 8.74 -0.48
N ILE A 73 7.66 7.50 -0.04
CA ILE A 73 7.01 6.32 -0.62
C ILE A 73 6.50 5.43 0.51
N CYS A 74 5.21 5.08 0.44
CA CYS A 74 4.57 4.15 1.36
C CYS A 74 3.93 3.00 0.57
N GLY A 75 4.19 1.78 0.99
CA GLY A 75 3.58 0.56 0.46
C GLY A 75 2.42 0.05 1.30
N PHE A 76 1.95 -1.13 0.95
CA PHE A 76 0.91 -1.86 1.64
C PHE A 76 1.21 -3.36 1.53
N THR A 77 1.05 -4.10 2.58
CA THR A 77 1.24 -5.52 2.86
C THR A 77 2.33 -5.81 3.89
N ASN A 78 3.38 -5.00 3.95
CA ASN A 78 4.55 -5.18 4.81
C ASN A 78 5.18 -6.57 4.61
N ASN A 79 5.43 -6.93 3.34
CA ASN A 79 6.10 -8.18 3.01
C ASN A 79 7.65 -8.03 3.07
N SER A 80 8.37 -9.10 2.75
CA SER A 80 9.84 -9.12 2.78
C SER A 80 10.53 -8.07 1.90
N LEU A 81 9.86 -7.58 0.84
CA LEU A 81 10.40 -6.51 -0.01
C LEU A 81 10.58 -5.20 0.76
N ALA A 82 9.69 -4.92 1.73
CA ALA A 82 9.79 -3.72 2.55
C ALA A 82 11.00 -3.71 3.47
N GLU A 83 11.53 -4.90 3.82
CA GLU A 83 12.65 -5.09 4.74
C GLU A 83 14.01 -5.20 4.04
N VAL A 84 14.02 -5.40 2.71
CA VAL A 84 15.26 -5.55 1.93
C VAL A 84 15.47 -4.44 0.91
N SER A 85 14.51 -3.52 0.79
CA SER A 85 14.63 -2.35 -0.10
C SER A 85 15.65 -1.33 0.44
N ASP A 86 16.15 -0.49 -0.46
CA ASP A 86 17.01 0.64 -0.11
C ASP A 86 16.46 1.94 -0.75
N PRO A 87 16.02 2.93 0.08
CA PRO A 87 15.82 2.88 1.52
C PRO A 87 14.75 1.84 1.93
N LEU A 88 14.78 1.41 3.21
CA LEU A 88 13.78 0.50 3.76
C LEU A 88 12.37 1.09 3.63
N LEU A 89 11.43 0.31 3.10
CA LEU A 89 10.10 0.80 2.73
C LEU A 89 9.17 0.90 3.95
N THR A 90 8.64 2.09 4.18
CA THR A 90 7.46 2.29 5.04
C THR A 90 6.27 1.58 4.41
N SER A 91 5.57 0.74 5.17
CA SER A 91 4.45 -0.03 4.64
C SER A 91 3.36 -0.25 5.69
N VAL A 92 2.13 -0.43 5.22
CA VAL A 92 1.01 -0.80 6.08
C VAL A 92 1.01 -2.32 6.27
N ASP A 93 1.18 -2.78 7.51
CA ASP A 93 1.06 -4.20 7.85
C ASP A 93 -0.41 -4.59 7.97
N GLN A 94 -0.83 -5.51 7.13
CA GLN A 94 -2.18 -6.08 7.14
C GLN A 94 -2.29 -7.38 7.96
N HIS A 95 -1.24 -7.78 8.65
CA HIS A 95 -1.18 -9.01 9.47
C HIS A 95 -1.59 -10.26 8.68
N GLY A 96 -0.96 -10.49 7.53
CA GLY A 96 -1.33 -11.55 6.57
C GLY A 96 -1.40 -12.94 7.20
N TYR A 97 -0.48 -13.28 8.12
CA TYR A 97 -0.50 -14.56 8.83
C TYR A 97 -1.75 -14.70 9.72
N GLU A 98 -2.09 -13.69 10.49
CA GLU A 98 -3.27 -13.67 11.35
C GLU A 98 -4.55 -13.74 10.52
N LEU A 99 -4.60 -12.98 9.40
CA LEU A 99 -5.70 -13.02 8.44
C LEU A 99 -5.93 -14.44 7.91
N GLY A 100 -4.86 -15.12 7.48
CA GLY A 100 -4.92 -16.49 6.98
C GLY A 100 -5.37 -17.48 8.06
N ALA A 101 -4.84 -17.37 9.27
CA ALA A 101 -5.20 -18.23 10.39
C ALA A 101 -6.68 -18.10 10.78
N ILE A 102 -7.20 -16.86 10.82
CA ILE A 102 -8.61 -16.60 11.12
C ILE A 102 -9.51 -17.11 9.99
N ALA A 103 -9.15 -16.85 8.73
CA ALA A 103 -9.91 -17.33 7.58
C ALA A 103 -10.01 -18.86 7.57
N MET A 104 -8.90 -19.55 7.80
CA MET A 104 -8.88 -21.03 7.86
C MET A 104 -9.73 -21.55 9.04
N ARG A 105 -9.64 -20.94 10.21
CA ARG A 105 -10.47 -21.32 11.36
C ARG A 105 -11.96 -21.19 11.04
N LEU A 106 -12.36 -20.06 10.46
CA LEU A 106 -13.75 -19.83 10.08
C LEU A 106 -14.26 -20.88 9.06
N LEU A 107 -13.40 -21.27 8.12
CA LEU A 107 -13.71 -22.30 7.13
C LEU A 107 -13.89 -23.67 7.81
N ILE A 108 -12.97 -24.08 8.67
CA ILE A 108 -13.03 -25.36 9.40
C ILE A 108 -14.28 -25.42 10.29
N GLU A 109 -14.59 -24.35 11.03
CA GLU A 109 -15.79 -24.28 11.85
C GLU A 109 -17.08 -24.47 11.02
N ARG A 110 -17.10 -23.91 9.80
CA ARG A 110 -18.24 -24.08 8.88
C ARG A 110 -18.35 -25.50 8.34
N LEU A 111 -17.23 -26.10 7.95
CA LEU A 111 -17.19 -27.49 7.45
C LEU A 111 -17.61 -28.52 8.50
N ASN A 112 -17.26 -28.26 9.77
CA ASN A 112 -17.60 -29.16 10.89
C ASN A 112 -19.04 -28.94 11.45
N GLY A 113 -19.82 -28.06 10.83
CA GLY A 113 -21.20 -27.80 11.29
C GLY A 113 -21.27 -27.11 12.66
N VAL A 114 -20.17 -26.57 13.16
CA VAL A 114 -20.10 -25.86 14.45
C VAL A 114 -20.88 -24.55 14.40
N ARG A 115 -21.17 -24.05 13.20
CA ARG A 115 -21.96 -22.84 12.98
C ARG A 115 -23.23 -23.16 12.24
N ASP A 116 -24.34 -22.82 12.89
CA ASP A 116 -25.67 -22.99 12.34
C ASP A 116 -25.90 -22.04 11.14
N GLY A 117 -26.22 -22.60 10.00
CA GLY A 117 -26.85 -21.93 8.87
C GLY A 117 -26.06 -20.85 8.15
N ASP A 118 -26.76 -20.06 7.38
CA ASP A 118 -26.28 -19.02 6.46
C ASP A 118 -25.79 -17.72 7.12
N ARG A 119 -25.48 -17.73 8.41
CA ARG A 119 -25.02 -16.50 9.08
C ARG A 119 -23.64 -16.08 8.63
N ILE A 120 -23.56 -14.94 7.94
CA ILE A 120 -22.30 -14.31 7.56
C ILE A 120 -21.60 -13.79 8.82
N VAL A 121 -20.35 -14.21 9.02
CA VAL A 121 -19.49 -13.73 10.10
C VAL A 121 -18.39 -12.89 9.50
N SER A 122 -18.34 -11.62 9.89
CA SER A 122 -17.24 -10.71 9.52
C SER A 122 -16.26 -10.57 10.68
N LYS A 123 -14.97 -10.69 10.38
CA LYS A 123 -13.87 -10.40 11.30
C LYS A 123 -13.03 -9.28 10.70
N ILE A 124 -12.79 -8.24 11.49
CA ILE A 124 -11.95 -7.10 11.08
C ILE A 124 -10.65 -7.18 11.85
N ILE A 125 -9.54 -7.25 11.12
CA ILE A 125 -8.18 -7.15 11.65
C ILE A 125 -7.71 -5.73 11.37
N LYS A 126 -7.30 -5.02 12.42
CA LYS A 126 -6.77 -3.66 12.28
C LYS A 126 -5.37 -3.74 11.71
N THR A 127 -5.11 -2.94 10.69
CA THR A 127 -3.77 -2.72 10.15
C THR A 127 -2.97 -1.72 11.00
N ASN A 128 -1.65 -1.73 10.87
CA ASN A 128 -0.78 -0.70 11.44
C ASN A 128 0.27 -0.24 10.43
N LEU A 129 0.69 1.01 10.56
CA LEU A 129 1.76 1.57 9.74
C LEU A 129 3.11 1.22 10.39
N VAL A 130 3.99 0.60 9.60
CA VAL A 130 5.38 0.34 9.96
C VAL A 130 6.24 1.40 9.28
N VAL A 131 6.62 2.42 10.04
CA VAL A 131 7.44 3.53 9.53
C VAL A 131 8.89 3.10 9.41
N ARG A 132 9.49 3.35 8.23
CA ARG A 132 10.89 3.09 7.92
C ARG A 132 11.54 4.31 7.26
N GLN A 133 12.51 4.08 6.38
CA GLN A 133 13.35 5.14 5.80
C GLN A 133 12.76 5.83 4.57
N SER A 134 11.73 5.26 3.95
CA SER A 134 11.15 5.80 2.71
C SER A 134 10.11 6.90 2.92
N THR A 135 9.82 7.26 4.17
CA THR A 135 8.96 8.40 4.54
C THR A 135 9.62 9.25 5.62
N ARG A 136 9.17 10.51 5.73
CA ARG A 136 9.56 11.42 6.82
C ARG A 136 8.69 11.20 8.03
#